data_f4e4588873dabfece7544344289893a4
#
_entry.id   f4e4588873dabfece7544344289893a4
#
_cell.length_a   1.000
_cell.length_b   1.000
_cell.length_c   1.000
_cell.angle_alpha   90.00
_cell.angle_beta   90.00
_cell.angle_gamma   90.00
#
_symmetry.space_group_name_H-M   'P 1'
#
loop_
_entity.id
_entity.type
_entity.pdbx_description
1 polymer ?
#
loop_
_entity_poly.entity_id
_entity_poly.type
_entity_poly.pdbx_seq_one_letter_code
_entity_poly.pdbx_strand_id
1 'polypeptide(L)'
;LHLLPFFQTEARPLLEWDHRINPLASAIRCAWRMTTVSPTYLQELMTFANGLEGLLRTEADKATGILNGIDTQVWNPRTDPFLAGHLDGSLEAYKQHNKLVLAHRFNVNLQLPVITFIGRLVREKGADLLPDLLAQVLNSGLQVAFIILGTGEPYLHDAFRGMLYY
;
A
#
# COMPACT_ATOMS: atom_id res chain seq x y z
N LEU A 1 -31.80 -2.19 -8.23
CA LEU A 1 -32.92 -1.23 -8.07
C LEU A 1 -34.10 -1.77 -7.23
N HIS A 2 -34.04 -3.01 -6.70
CA HIS A 2 -35.09 -3.60 -5.89
C HIS A 2 -35.37 -2.87 -4.56
N LEU A 3 -34.47 -2.01 -4.11
CA LEU A 3 -34.67 -1.20 -2.90
C LEU A 3 -35.38 0.15 -3.14
N LEU A 4 -35.53 0.58 -4.39
CA LEU A 4 -36.17 1.87 -4.72
C LEU A 4 -37.61 2.04 -4.20
N PRO A 5 -38.44 0.98 -4.11
CA PRO A 5 -39.81 1.13 -3.56
C PRO A 5 -39.83 1.52 -2.07
N PHE A 6 -38.75 1.30 -1.34
CA PHE A 6 -38.66 1.60 0.08
C PHE A 6 -38.21 3.05 0.38
N PHE A 7 -37.79 3.80 -0.64
CA PHE A 7 -37.33 5.17 -0.48
C PHE A 7 -38.42 6.13 -1.00
N GLN A 8 -38.62 7.21 -0.26
CA GLN A 8 -39.52 8.28 -0.71
C GLN A 8 -39.03 8.86 -2.04
N THR A 9 -39.93 9.22 -2.92
CA THR A 9 -39.63 9.72 -4.27
C THR A 9 -38.67 10.93 -4.24
N GLU A 10 -38.76 11.75 -3.20
CA GLU A 10 -37.92 12.93 -2.98
C GLU A 10 -36.46 12.58 -2.68
N ALA A 11 -36.17 11.43 -2.09
CA ALA A 11 -34.82 10.97 -1.81
C ALA A 11 -34.13 10.33 -3.01
N ARG A 12 -34.86 9.98 -4.05
CA ARG A 12 -34.34 9.29 -5.22
C ARG A 12 -33.16 10.01 -5.90
N PRO A 13 -33.21 11.34 -6.14
CA PRO A 13 -32.07 12.05 -6.75
C PRO A 13 -30.78 11.99 -5.93
N LEU A 14 -30.87 11.78 -4.61
CA LEU A 14 -29.71 11.63 -3.74
C LEU A 14 -29.11 10.22 -3.80
N LEU A 15 -29.95 9.23 -4.10
CA LEU A 15 -29.57 7.81 -4.08
C LEU A 15 -29.10 7.30 -5.44
N GLU A 16 -29.62 7.90 -6.52
CA GLU A 16 -29.37 7.45 -7.88
C GLU A 16 -28.09 8.10 -8.44
N TRP A 17 -27.23 7.27 -9.00
CA TRP A 17 -26.07 7.65 -9.78
C TRP A 17 -25.93 6.68 -10.95
N ASP A 18 -25.87 7.20 -12.16
CA ASP A 18 -25.78 6.43 -13.40
C ASP A 18 -26.84 5.30 -13.48
N HIS A 19 -28.10 5.67 -13.26
CA HIS A 19 -29.27 4.76 -13.26
C HIS A 19 -29.20 3.60 -12.26
N ARG A 20 -28.36 3.69 -11.25
CA ARG A 20 -28.20 2.70 -10.17
C ARG A 20 -28.22 3.37 -8.80
N ILE A 21 -28.53 2.59 -7.78
CA ILE A 21 -28.27 3.04 -6.41
C ILE A 21 -26.77 2.91 -6.15
N ASN A 22 -26.13 4.04 -5.85
CA ASN A 22 -24.73 4.10 -5.48
C ASN A 22 -24.58 4.73 -4.08
N PRO A 23 -24.36 3.92 -3.03
CA PRO A 23 -24.26 4.44 -1.67
C PRO A 23 -23.12 5.43 -1.48
N LEU A 24 -22.00 5.25 -2.21
CA LEU A 24 -20.87 6.18 -2.15
C LEU A 24 -21.23 7.53 -2.76
N ALA A 25 -21.91 7.57 -3.91
CA ALA A 25 -22.39 8.81 -4.51
C ALA A 25 -23.37 9.54 -3.58
N SER A 26 -24.25 8.79 -2.94
CA SER A 26 -25.17 9.34 -1.93
C SER A 26 -24.43 9.94 -0.74
N ALA A 27 -23.44 9.21 -0.22
CA ALA A 27 -22.61 9.70 0.89
C ALA A 27 -21.84 10.97 0.51
N ILE A 28 -21.25 11.03 -0.69
CA ILE A 28 -20.56 12.22 -1.21
C ILE A 28 -21.49 13.43 -1.25
N ARG A 29 -22.72 13.28 -1.77
CA ARG A 29 -23.71 14.36 -1.85
C ARG A 29 -24.16 14.85 -0.47
N CYS A 30 -24.44 13.92 0.45
CA CYS A 30 -25.01 14.21 1.75
C CYS A 30 -23.98 14.58 2.82
N ALA A 31 -22.69 14.26 2.62
CA ALA A 31 -21.64 14.57 3.57
C ALA A 31 -21.41 16.08 3.68
N TRP A 32 -21.26 16.56 4.90
CA TRP A 32 -20.85 17.95 5.15
C TRP A 32 -19.37 18.17 4.84
N ARG A 33 -18.54 17.19 5.13
CA ARG A 33 -17.10 17.17 4.80
C ARG A 33 -16.70 15.76 4.36
N MET A 34 -15.70 15.71 3.50
CA MET A 34 -15.10 14.47 3.02
C MET A 34 -13.59 14.53 3.21
N THR A 35 -13.00 13.39 3.56
CA THR A 35 -11.55 13.26 3.63
C THR A 35 -11.07 12.08 2.81
N THR A 36 -9.86 12.19 2.30
CA THR A 36 -9.14 11.08 1.67
C THR A 36 -7.68 11.08 2.16
N VAL A 37 -6.97 9.99 1.86
CA VAL A 37 -5.66 9.69 2.48
C VAL A 37 -4.48 10.56 2.00
N SER A 38 -4.67 11.42 1.00
CA SER A 38 -3.65 12.41 0.65
C SER A 38 -4.20 13.52 -0.25
N PRO A 39 -3.58 14.69 -0.29
CA PRO A 39 -3.92 15.75 -1.26
C PRO A 39 -3.74 15.28 -2.70
N THR A 40 -2.68 14.56 -3.00
CA THR A 40 -2.43 14.00 -4.35
C THR A 40 -3.51 13.01 -4.75
N TYR A 41 -3.87 12.09 -3.86
CA TYR A 41 -4.93 11.12 -4.13
C TYR A 41 -6.29 11.80 -4.34
N LEU A 42 -6.57 12.90 -3.63
CA LEU A 42 -7.76 13.70 -3.89
C LEU A 42 -7.78 14.24 -5.33
N GLN A 43 -6.64 14.73 -5.84
CA GLN A 43 -6.53 15.20 -7.22
C GLN A 43 -6.68 14.05 -8.24
N GLU A 44 -6.12 12.89 -7.96
CA GLU A 44 -6.30 11.69 -8.77
C GLU A 44 -7.77 11.29 -8.87
N LEU A 45 -8.50 11.32 -7.77
CA LEU A 45 -9.95 11.04 -7.73
C LEU A 45 -10.78 12.05 -8.54
N MET A 46 -10.34 13.29 -8.67
CA MET A 46 -10.98 14.29 -9.54
C MET A 46 -10.81 13.95 -11.04
N THR A 47 -9.84 13.10 -11.36
CA THR A 47 -9.52 12.69 -12.75
C THR A 47 -10.03 11.28 -13.03
N PHE A 48 -9.89 10.37 -12.08
CA PHE A 48 -10.31 8.99 -12.22
C PHE A 48 -10.86 8.44 -10.89
N ALA A 49 -12.16 8.17 -10.85
CA ALA A 49 -12.85 7.63 -9.67
C ALA A 49 -14.00 6.66 -10.08
N ASN A 50 -13.77 5.85 -11.12
CA ASN A 50 -14.73 4.86 -11.61
C ASN A 50 -16.13 5.44 -11.88
N GLY A 51 -16.21 6.62 -12.52
CA GLY A 51 -17.43 7.31 -12.88
C GLY A 51 -17.94 8.31 -11.83
N LEU A 52 -17.23 8.50 -10.71
CA LEU A 52 -17.59 9.49 -9.68
C LEU A 52 -16.80 10.81 -9.81
N GLU A 53 -15.90 10.94 -10.77
CA GLU A 53 -15.03 12.12 -10.97
C GLU A 53 -15.81 13.42 -11.09
N GLY A 54 -16.90 13.38 -11.85
CA GLY A 54 -17.76 14.54 -12.04
C GLY A 54 -18.41 14.99 -10.74
N LEU A 55 -18.91 14.05 -9.94
CA LEU A 55 -19.49 14.32 -8.63
C LEU A 55 -18.45 14.88 -7.67
N LEU A 56 -17.27 14.26 -7.61
CA LEU A 56 -16.18 14.71 -6.74
C LEU A 56 -15.71 16.11 -7.09
N ARG A 57 -15.63 16.46 -8.37
CA ARG A 57 -15.33 17.84 -8.79
C ARG A 57 -16.42 18.84 -8.37
N THR A 58 -17.70 18.45 -8.49
CA THR A 58 -18.81 19.31 -8.08
C THR A 58 -18.81 19.57 -6.57
N GLU A 59 -18.39 18.59 -5.79
CA GLU A 59 -18.36 18.62 -4.32
C GLU A 59 -16.97 18.88 -3.74
N ALA A 60 -16.04 19.41 -4.56
CA ALA A 60 -14.63 19.58 -4.20
C ALA A 60 -14.41 20.48 -2.97
N ASP A 61 -15.25 21.50 -2.78
CA ASP A 61 -15.10 22.47 -1.67
C ASP A 61 -15.24 21.84 -0.29
N LYS A 62 -15.86 20.69 -0.19
CA LYS A 62 -15.99 19.94 1.07
C LYS A 62 -15.00 18.79 1.22
N ALA A 63 -14.11 18.60 0.24
CA ALA A 63 -13.14 17.52 0.21
C ALA A 63 -11.75 17.98 0.67
N THR A 64 -11.09 17.20 1.51
CA THR A 64 -9.74 17.48 1.99
C THR A 64 -8.89 16.20 1.95
N GLY A 65 -7.72 16.28 1.35
CA GLY A 65 -6.72 15.22 1.40
C GLY A 65 -5.87 15.36 2.68
N ILE A 66 -5.83 14.31 3.49
CA ILE A 66 -5.09 14.30 4.78
C ILE A 66 -4.12 13.12 4.73
N LEU A 67 -2.83 13.39 4.88
CA LEU A 67 -1.82 12.34 4.97
C LEU A 67 -1.98 11.55 6.27
N ASN A 68 -1.80 10.24 6.18
CA ASN A 68 -1.75 9.40 7.37
C ASN A 68 -0.58 9.82 8.26
N GLY A 69 -0.82 9.87 9.55
CA GLY A 69 0.22 10.06 10.55
C GLY A 69 0.97 8.75 10.84
N ILE A 70 2.05 8.88 11.59
CA ILE A 70 2.80 7.78 12.17
C ILE A 70 2.92 7.99 13.68
N ASP A 71 2.77 6.93 14.47
CA ASP A 71 3.05 6.97 15.90
C ASP A 71 4.57 6.95 16.11
N THR A 72 5.14 8.12 16.40
CA THR A 72 6.57 8.29 16.58
C THR A 72 7.11 7.74 17.90
N GLN A 73 6.26 7.31 18.82
CA GLN A 73 6.66 6.61 20.03
C GLN A 73 6.84 5.11 19.75
N VAL A 74 5.89 4.53 19.02
CA VAL A 74 5.94 3.12 18.60
C VAL A 74 7.02 2.91 17.53
N TRP A 75 7.02 3.73 16.48
CA TRP A 75 8.01 3.67 15.39
C TRP A 75 9.25 4.50 15.68
N ASN A 76 9.92 4.19 16.80
CA ASN A 76 11.08 4.93 17.26
C ASN A 76 12.35 4.05 17.20
N PRO A 77 13.29 4.33 16.31
CA PRO A 77 14.50 3.50 16.17
C PRO A 77 15.40 3.50 17.42
N ARG A 78 15.14 4.38 18.39
CA ARG A 78 15.89 4.42 19.67
C ARG A 78 15.30 3.51 20.75
N THR A 79 14.01 3.21 20.65
CA THR A 79 13.27 2.54 21.75
C THR A 79 12.40 1.36 21.28
N ASP A 80 12.31 1.11 19.99
CA ASP A 80 11.48 0.02 19.44
C ASP A 80 12.03 -1.35 19.88
N PRO A 81 11.30 -2.11 20.70
CA PRO A 81 11.76 -3.38 21.25
C PRO A 81 11.90 -4.50 20.21
N PHE A 82 11.38 -4.31 19.00
CA PHE A 82 11.50 -5.27 17.91
C PHE A 82 12.79 -5.13 17.10
N LEU A 83 13.54 -4.06 17.31
CA LEU A 83 14.83 -3.86 16.66
C LEU A 83 15.94 -4.64 17.38
N ALA A 84 16.80 -5.27 16.62
CA ALA A 84 17.97 -5.98 17.16
C ALA A 84 19.00 -5.02 17.75
N GLY A 85 19.13 -3.85 17.16
CA GLY A 85 19.96 -2.76 17.66
C GLY A 85 19.26 -1.42 17.51
N HIS A 86 19.45 -0.57 18.53
CA HIS A 86 18.84 0.77 18.57
C HIS A 86 19.75 1.84 17.96
N LEU A 87 19.16 2.96 17.58
CA LEU A 87 19.89 4.11 17.07
C LEU A 87 20.49 4.94 18.21
N ASP A 88 21.62 4.49 18.77
CA ASP A 88 22.32 5.14 19.87
C ASP A 88 23.58 5.92 19.45
N GLY A 89 23.86 5.95 18.15
CA GLY A 89 25.05 6.61 17.60
C GLY A 89 24.85 6.97 16.14
N SER A 90 25.81 6.57 15.30
CA SER A 90 25.69 6.83 13.86
C SER A 90 24.61 5.96 13.20
N LEU A 91 23.92 6.53 12.21
CA LEU A 91 22.95 5.81 11.41
C LEU A 91 23.58 4.61 10.69
N GLU A 92 24.85 4.73 10.30
CA GLU A 92 25.59 3.69 9.61
C GLU A 92 25.82 2.47 10.52
N ALA A 93 26.30 2.68 11.74
CA ALA A 93 26.50 1.62 12.72
C ALA A 93 25.17 0.92 13.07
N TYR A 94 24.10 1.70 13.26
CA TYR A 94 22.75 1.18 13.47
C TYR A 94 22.29 0.30 12.31
N LYS A 95 22.46 0.76 11.08
CA LYS A 95 22.07 -0.01 9.89
C LYS A 95 22.91 -1.27 9.70
N GLN A 96 24.20 -1.18 9.91
CA GLN A 96 25.08 -2.34 9.86
C GLN A 96 24.72 -3.40 10.89
N HIS A 97 24.51 -3.02 12.13
CA HIS A 97 24.11 -3.97 13.19
C HIS A 97 22.81 -4.70 12.84
N ASN A 98 21.77 -3.97 12.45
CA ASN A 98 20.50 -4.59 12.07
C ASN A 98 20.60 -5.45 10.79
N LYS A 99 21.45 -5.05 9.83
CA LYS A 99 21.76 -5.87 8.65
C LYS A 99 22.42 -7.20 9.03
N LEU A 100 23.37 -7.19 9.97
CA LEU A 100 24.01 -8.41 10.48
C LEU A 100 22.99 -9.41 11.03
N VAL A 101 22.06 -8.94 11.85
CA VAL A 101 21.04 -9.80 12.44
C VAL A 101 20.08 -10.36 11.37
N LEU A 102 19.65 -9.52 10.43
CA LEU A 102 18.82 -9.98 9.31
C LEU A 102 19.55 -11.02 8.46
N ALA A 103 20.80 -10.75 8.11
CA ALA A 103 21.59 -11.66 7.29
C ALA A 103 21.78 -13.03 7.96
N HIS A 104 22.05 -13.04 9.28
CA HIS A 104 22.13 -14.28 10.04
C HIS A 104 20.79 -15.02 10.08
N ARG A 105 19.68 -14.28 10.32
CA ARG A 105 18.35 -14.87 10.41
C ARG A 105 17.88 -15.50 9.11
N PHE A 106 18.20 -14.89 7.98
CA PHE A 106 17.78 -15.34 6.65
C PHE A 106 18.87 -16.05 5.86
N ASN A 107 20.02 -16.33 6.48
CA ASN A 107 21.19 -16.97 5.85
C ASN A 107 21.63 -16.25 4.57
N VAL A 108 21.73 -14.93 4.63
CA VAL A 108 22.08 -14.06 3.50
C VAL A 108 23.54 -13.62 3.62
N ASN A 109 24.25 -13.55 2.48
CA ASN A 109 25.63 -13.06 2.47
C ASN A 109 25.68 -11.55 2.80
N LEU A 110 26.38 -11.20 3.87
CA LEU A 110 26.54 -9.82 4.38
C LEU A 110 27.22 -8.86 3.42
N GLN A 111 28.08 -9.37 2.54
CA GLN A 111 28.83 -8.56 1.58
C GLN A 111 27.93 -8.06 0.45
N LEU A 112 26.78 -8.67 0.26
CA LEU A 112 25.83 -8.28 -0.78
C LEU A 112 24.93 -7.12 -0.35
N PRO A 113 24.56 -6.24 -1.27
CA PRO A 113 23.43 -5.37 -1.09
C PRO A 113 22.17 -6.21 -0.81
N VAL A 114 21.37 -5.80 0.17
CA VAL A 114 20.10 -6.47 0.51
C VAL A 114 18.94 -5.61 0.03
N ILE A 115 18.13 -6.17 -0.84
CA ILE A 115 16.88 -5.58 -1.34
C ILE A 115 15.73 -6.25 -0.63
N THR A 116 14.84 -5.46 -0.02
CA THR A 116 13.69 -5.99 0.70
C THR A 116 12.37 -5.53 0.08
N PHE A 117 11.41 -6.45 0.02
CA PHE A 117 10.01 -6.14 -0.22
C PHE A 117 9.19 -6.62 0.98
N ILE A 118 8.43 -5.70 1.57
CA ILE A 118 7.54 -6.00 2.70
C ILE A 118 6.14 -5.47 2.37
N GLY A 119 5.17 -6.37 2.25
CA GLY A 119 3.80 -5.96 1.91
C GLY A 119 2.91 -7.10 1.47
N ARG A 120 1.67 -6.78 1.13
CA ARG A 120 0.77 -7.77 0.53
C ARG A 120 1.30 -8.18 -0.86
N LEU A 121 1.32 -9.49 -1.10
CA LEU A 121 1.71 -10.05 -2.40
C LEU A 121 0.51 -10.00 -3.35
N VAL A 122 0.19 -8.81 -3.82
CA VAL A 122 -0.92 -8.50 -4.72
C VAL A 122 -0.46 -7.51 -5.79
N ARG A 123 -1.15 -7.50 -6.91
CA ARG A 123 -0.81 -6.68 -8.08
C ARG A 123 -0.78 -5.18 -7.75
N GLU A 124 -1.70 -4.68 -6.91
CA GLU A 124 -1.75 -3.26 -6.51
C GLU A 124 -0.51 -2.80 -5.74
N LYS A 125 0.30 -3.74 -5.25
CA LYS A 125 1.59 -3.47 -4.59
C LYS A 125 2.79 -3.72 -5.51
N GLY A 126 2.55 -4.06 -6.77
CA GLY A 126 3.60 -4.39 -7.74
C GLY A 126 4.30 -5.72 -7.45
N ALA A 127 3.72 -6.58 -6.62
CA ALA A 127 4.33 -7.86 -6.27
C ALA A 127 4.39 -8.84 -7.45
N ASP A 128 3.55 -8.66 -8.44
CA ASP A 128 3.55 -9.40 -9.72
C ASP A 128 4.77 -9.11 -10.60
N LEU A 129 5.46 -7.99 -10.38
CA LEU A 129 6.69 -7.64 -11.10
C LEU A 129 7.94 -8.31 -10.50
N LEU A 130 7.88 -8.75 -9.25
CA LEU A 130 9.04 -9.27 -8.54
C LEU A 130 9.59 -10.57 -9.12
N PRO A 131 8.79 -11.56 -9.55
CA PRO A 131 9.34 -12.78 -10.16
C PRO A 131 10.20 -12.49 -11.39
N ASP A 132 9.72 -11.64 -12.29
CA ASP A 132 10.47 -11.26 -13.50
C ASP A 132 11.72 -10.46 -13.15
N LEU A 133 11.65 -9.54 -12.19
CA LEU A 133 12.79 -8.80 -11.69
C LEU A 133 13.87 -9.73 -11.12
N LEU A 134 13.47 -10.68 -10.28
CA LEU A 134 14.39 -11.67 -9.69
C LEU A 134 15.07 -12.50 -10.78
N ALA A 135 14.29 -13.00 -11.75
CA ALA A 135 14.84 -13.76 -12.87
C ALA A 135 15.85 -12.95 -13.68
N GLN A 136 15.56 -11.68 -13.97
CA GLN A 136 16.49 -10.79 -14.68
C GLN A 136 17.77 -10.54 -13.89
N VAL A 137 17.67 -10.30 -12.58
CA VAL A 137 18.83 -10.11 -11.71
C VAL A 137 19.71 -11.36 -11.67
N LEU A 138 19.12 -12.54 -11.48
CA LEU A 138 19.84 -13.81 -11.50
C LEU A 138 20.56 -14.04 -12.83
N ASN A 139 19.93 -13.76 -13.95
CA ASN A 139 20.49 -13.91 -15.29
C ASN A 139 21.58 -12.85 -15.61
N SER A 140 21.55 -11.70 -14.98
CA SER A 140 22.53 -10.63 -15.20
C SER A 140 23.86 -10.84 -14.48
N GLY A 141 23.94 -11.79 -13.54
CA GLY A 141 25.11 -12.03 -12.71
C GLY A 141 25.32 -10.99 -11.61
N LEU A 142 24.34 -10.10 -11.39
CA LEU A 142 24.39 -9.13 -10.29
C LEU A 142 24.37 -9.85 -8.93
N GLN A 143 25.32 -9.48 -8.08
CA GLN A 143 25.46 -10.04 -6.75
C GLN A 143 24.64 -9.23 -5.75
N VAL A 144 23.40 -9.63 -5.52
CA VAL A 144 22.47 -9.02 -4.55
C VAL A 144 21.70 -10.10 -3.81
N ALA A 145 21.20 -9.77 -2.64
CA ALA A 145 20.32 -10.62 -1.87
C ALA A 145 18.93 -10.02 -1.79
N PHE A 146 17.90 -10.85 -1.90
CA PHE A 146 16.51 -10.44 -1.74
C PHE A 146 15.90 -11.04 -0.48
N ILE A 147 15.14 -10.21 0.24
CA ILE A 147 14.26 -10.65 1.34
C ILE A 147 12.85 -10.20 1.02
N ILE A 148 11.94 -11.15 0.80
CA ILE A 148 10.55 -10.88 0.48
C ILE A 148 9.68 -11.38 1.64
N LEU A 149 8.95 -10.48 2.26
CA LEU A 149 8.05 -10.76 3.37
C LEU A 149 6.63 -10.29 3.04
N GLY A 150 5.70 -11.24 3.00
CA GLY A 150 4.31 -10.91 2.72
C GLY A 150 3.42 -12.12 2.58
N THR A 151 2.13 -11.85 2.44
CA THR A 151 1.12 -12.84 2.08
C THR A 151 0.17 -12.25 1.05
N GLY A 152 -0.47 -13.07 0.24
CA GLY A 152 -1.38 -12.62 -0.81
C GLY A 152 -1.71 -13.72 -1.81
N GLU A 153 -1.59 -13.42 -3.09
CA GLU A 153 -1.98 -14.30 -4.19
C GLU A 153 -1.19 -15.62 -4.20
N PRO A 154 -1.87 -16.79 -4.24
CA PRO A 154 -1.20 -18.09 -4.19
C PRO A 154 -0.14 -18.28 -5.27
N TYR A 155 -0.42 -17.82 -6.51
CA TYR A 155 0.52 -17.96 -7.63
C TYR A 155 1.86 -17.24 -7.40
N LEU A 156 1.84 -16.10 -6.65
CA LEU A 156 3.07 -15.39 -6.28
C LEU A 156 3.88 -16.16 -5.24
N HIS A 157 3.20 -16.77 -4.26
CA HIS A 157 3.87 -17.65 -3.31
C HIS A 157 4.56 -18.83 -4.00
N ASP A 158 3.90 -19.44 -4.98
CA ASP A 158 4.46 -20.57 -5.72
C ASP A 158 5.64 -20.14 -6.60
N ALA A 159 5.53 -18.97 -7.27
CA ALA A 159 6.63 -18.42 -8.05
C ALA A 159 7.87 -18.16 -7.18
N PHE A 160 7.72 -17.53 -6.01
CA PHE A 160 8.85 -17.27 -5.11
C PHE A 160 9.44 -18.55 -4.52
N ARG A 161 8.61 -19.54 -4.15
CA ARG A 161 9.11 -20.84 -3.68
C ARG A 161 9.97 -21.54 -4.73
N GLY A 162 9.55 -21.46 -6.00
CA GLY A 162 10.34 -22.02 -7.11
C GLY A 162 11.73 -21.38 -7.28
N MET A 163 11.91 -20.15 -6.81
CA MET A 163 13.17 -19.39 -6.89
C MET A 163 14.11 -19.59 -5.71
N LEU A 164 13.66 -20.21 -4.61
CA LEU A 164 14.50 -20.46 -3.41
C LEU A 164 15.59 -21.53 -3.61
N TYR A 165 15.60 -22.21 -4.72
CA TYR A 165 16.50 -23.36 -5.00
C TYR A 165 17.51 -23.08 -6.13
N TYR A 166 17.69 -21.81 -6.50
CA TYR A 166 18.66 -21.39 -7.51
C TYR A 166 19.89 -20.71 -6.89
#